data_f9a21f69fdc36840e69309e82e5a5612
#
_entry.id   f9a21f69fdc36840e69309e82e5a5612
#
_cell.length_a   1.000
_cell.length_b   1.000
_cell.length_c   1.000
_cell.angle_alpha   90.00
_cell.angle_beta   90.00
_cell.angle_gamma   90.00
#
_symmetry.space_group_name_H-M   'P 1'
#
loop_
_entity.id
_entity.type
_entity.pdbx_description
1 polymer ?
#
loop_
_entity_poly.entity_id
_entity_poly.type
_entity_poly.pdbx_seq_one_letter_code
_entity_poly.pdbx_strand_id
1 'polypeptide(L)'
;EEFMVGCKKGFYVGVENIMPAMVLAYALILFLNITGLMDIIASAVAPVMALFGLPGAAIVALISAFFAKAAGAATAASLYADGIINAAQATILFPATITMGTLVGHFARCVLTAGTNPKHHAFLLVIPIIDALLSMVIVRVILNFMGISC
;
A
#
# COMPACT_ATOMS: atom_id res chain seq x y z
N GLU A 1 5.64 -19.24 -30.33
CA GLU A 1 6.84 -18.39 -30.21
C GLU A 1 6.53 -17.06 -29.51
N GLU A 2 5.45 -16.38 -29.85
CA GLU A 2 5.05 -15.07 -29.23
C GLU A 2 4.82 -15.15 -27.74
N PHE A 3 4.22 -16.24 -27.23
CA PHE A 3 4.02 -16.45 -25.79
C PHE A 3 5.34 -16.48 -25.00
N MET A 4 6.35 -17.19 -25.52
CA MET A 4 7.66 -17.26 -24.88
C MET A 4 8.39 -15.91 -24.89
N VAL A 5 8.21 -15.12 -25.95
CA VAL A 5 8.72 -13.75 -26.05
C VAL A 5 8.03 -12.86 -25.01
N GLY A 6 6.72 -13.02 -24.81
CA GLY A 6 5.95 -12.33 -23.79
C GLY A 6 6.42 -12.69 -22.38
N CYS A 7 6.60 -13.97 -22.08
CA CYS A 7 7.13 -14.43 -20.79
C CYS A 7 8.52 -13.86 -20.49
N LYS A 8 9.41 -13.86 -21.49
CA LYS A 8 10.76 -13.27 -21.36
C LYS A 8 10.70 -11.77 -21.05
N LYS A 9 9.86 -11.01 -21.77
CA LYS A 9 9.68 -9.58 -21.49
C LYS A 9 9.12 -9.35 -20.09
N GLY A 10 8.14 -10.13 -19.63
CA GLY A 10 7.58 -10.06 -18.29
C GLY A 10 8.63 -10.34 -17.20
N PHE A 11 9.49 -11.32 -17.41
CA PHE A 11 10.59 -11.63 -16.50
C PHE A 11 11.59 -10.46 -16.39
N TYR A 12 11.99 -9.87 -17.49
CA TYR A 12 12.88 -8.69 -17.47
C TYR A 12 12.25 -7.50 -16.74
N VAL A 13 10.96 -7.22 -16.97
CA VAL A 13 10.23 -6.18 -16.23
C VAL A 13 10.24 -6.47 -14.72
N GLY A 14 10.09 -7.74 -14.34
CA GLY A 14 10.19 -8.16 -12.94
C GLY A 14 11.55 -7.85 -12.32
N VAL A 15 12.61 -8.24 -13.01
CA VAL A 15 13.98 -8.10 -12.50
C VAL A 15 14.49 -6.66 -12.60
N GLU A 16 14.23 -5.96 -13.69
CA GLU A 16 14.78 -4.62 -13.93
C GLU A 16 13.99 -3.49 -13.26
N ASN A 17 12.67 -3.64 -13.11
CA ASN A 17 11.82 -2.57 -12.56
C ASN A 17 11.23 -2.92 -11.20
N ILE A 18 10.70 -4.14 -11.02
CA ILE A 18 9.98 -4.48 -9.78
C ILE A 18 10.96 -4.78 -8.65
N MET A 19 11.98 -5.60 -8.87
CA MET A 19 12.96 -5.91 -7.82
C MET A 19 13.70 -4.68 -7.28
N PRO A 20 14.28 -3.80 -8.10
CA PRO A 20 14.95 -2.61 -7.59
C PRO A 20 14.01 -1.68 -6.84
N ALA A 21 12.75 -1.53 -7.31
CA ALA A 21 11.76 -0.74 -6.61
C ALA A 21 11.38 -1.32 -5.24
N MET A 22 11.31 -2.64 -5.12
CA MET A 22 11.09 -3.31 -3.83
C MET A 22 12.27 -3.13 -2.88
N VAL A 23 13.49 -3.32 -3.36
CA VAL A 23 14.72 -3.12 -2.56
C VAL A 23 14.79 -1.67 -2.05
N LEU A 24 14.52 -0.70 -2.91
CA LEU A 24 14.47 0.72 -2.51
C LEU A 24 13.39 0.97 -1.45
N ALA A 25 12.19 0.42 -1.63
CA ALA A 25 11.10 0.57 -0.67
C ALA A 25 11.46 -0.01 0.70
N TYR A 26 12.04 -1.22 0.75
CA TYR A 26 12.50 -1.82 2.00
C TYR A 26 13.66 -1.05 2.64
N ALA A 27 14.60 -0.54 1.85
CA ALA A 27 15.69 0.29 2.35
C ALA A 27 15.17 1.59 2.99
N LEU A 28 14.18 2.24 2.36
CA LEU A 28 13.53 3.43 2.92
C LEU A 28 12.78 3.12 4.21
N ILE A 29 12.03 2.01 4.27
CA ILE A 29 11.33 1.58 5.49
C ILE A 29 12.33 1.30 6.60
N LEU A 30 13.42 0.60 6.31
CA LEU A 30 14.48 0.33 7.28
C LEU A 30 15.10 1.64 7.79
N PHE A 31 15.39 2.57 6.89
CA PHE A 31 15.92 3.89 7.25
C PHE A 31 14.96 4.65 8.16
N LEU A 32 13.65 4.67 7.83
CA LEU A 32 12.63 5.32 8.65
C LEU A 32 12.50 4.66 10.04
N ASN A 33 12.64 3.33 10.13
CA ASN A 33 12.62 2.62 11.41
C ASN A 33 13.86 2.94 12.26
N ILE A 34 15.06 2.92 11.67
CA ILE A 34 16.31 3.20 12.40
C ILE A 34 16.36 4.65 12.89
N THR A 35 15.82 5.59 12.12
CA THR A 35 15.78 7.01 12.48
C THR A 35 14.69 7.34 13.51
N GLY A 36 13.80 6.40 13.85
CA GLY A 36 12.65 6.64 14.73
C GLY A 36 11.55 7.52 14.09
N LEU A 37 11.73 7.90 12.85
CA LEU A 37 10.75 8.73 12.11
C LEU A 37 9.43 7.97 11.92
N MET A 38 9.50 6.65 11.85
CA MET A 38 8.32 5.79 11.73
C MET A 38 7.39 5.91 12.95
N ASP A 39 7.95 6.00 14.17
CA ASP A 39 7.17 6.15 15.40
C ASP A 39 6.48 7.52 15.46
N ILE A 40 7.14 8.56 14.97
CA ILE A 40 6.55 9.90 14.86
C ILE A 40 5.38 9.90 13.85
N ILE A 41 5.56 9.30 12.70
CA ILE A 41 4.50 9.17 11.68
C ILE A 41 3.36 8.32 12.22
N ALA A 42 3.66 7.17 12.84
CA ALA A 42 2.67 6.28 13.43
C ALA A 42 1.86 6.98 14.52
N SER A 43 2.49 7.76 15.39
CA SER A 43 1.80 8.50 16.44
C SER A 43 0.92 9.64 15.89
N ALA A 44 1.39 10.34 14.87
CA ALA A 44 0.62 11.43 14.24
C ALA A 44 -0.62 10.89 13.48
N VAL A 45 -0.53 9.70 12.88
CA VAL A 45 -1.62 9.09 12.11
C VAL A 45 -2.46 8.12 12.97
N ALA A 46 -2.03 7.78 14.17
CA ALA A 46 -2.75 6.89 15.09
C ALA A 46 -4.24 7.24 15.26
N PRO A 47 -4.66 8.51 15.44
CA PRO A 47 -6.08 8.84 15.58
C PRO A 47 -6.89 8.51 14.31
N VAL A 48 -6.28 8.66 13.14
CA VAL A 48 -6.93 8.30 11.86
C VAL A 48 -7.03 6.79 11.72
N MET A 49 -5.98 6.05 12.07
CA MET A 49 -5.98 4.58 12.04
C MET A 49 -6.98 3.99 13.05
N ALA A 50 -7.11 4.61 14.22
CA ALA A 50 -8.09 4.19 15.24
C ALA A 50 -9.54 4.28 14.74
N LEU A 51 -9.86 5.25 13.87
CA LEU A 51 -11.15 5.34 13.20
C LEU A 51 -11.49 4.08 12.39
N PHE A 52 -10.47 3.38 11.89
CA PHE A 52 -10.61 2.13 11.13
C PHE A 52 -10.43 0.88 12.00
N GLY A 53 -10.20 1.01 13.31
CA GLY A 53 -9.91 -0.10 14.21
C GLY A 53 -8.50 -0.68 14.05
N LEU A 54 -7.58 0.08 13.46
CA LEU A 54 -6.21 -0.33 13.18
C LEU A 54 -5.24 0.31 14.20
N PRO A 55 -4.20 -0.41 14.65
CA PRO A 55 -3.13 0.20 15.43
C PRO A 55 -2.31 1.18 14.58
N GLY A 56 -1.68 2.17 15.20
CA GLY A 56 -0.84 3.14 14.51
C GLY A 56 0.26 2.52 13.65
N ALA A 57 0.81 1.37 14.07
CA ALA A 57 1.80 0.62 13.32
C ALA A 57 1.32 0.15 11.92
N ALA A 58 0.01 0.02 11.70
CA ALA A 58 -0.54 -0.36 10.41
C ALA A 58 -0.24 0.65 9.28
N ILE A 59 0.06 1.92 9.64
CA ILE A 59 0.44 2.94 8.66
C ILE A 59 1.70 2.56 7.89
N VAL A 60 2.60 1.78 8.49
CA VAL A 60 3.83 1.30 7.84
C VAL A 60 3.52 0.52 6.58
N ALA A 61 2.48 -0.32 6.61
CA ALA A 61 2.04 -1.07 5.43
C ALA A 61 1.48 -0.15 4.33
N LEU A 62 0.76 0.91 4.69
CA LEU A 62 0.26 1.88 3.73
C LEU A 62 1.38 2.73 3.13
N ILE A 63 2.36 3.16 3.93
CA ILE A 63 3.54 3.86 3.42
C ILE A 63 4.33 2.94 2.48
N SER A 64 4.51 1.68 2.85
CA SER A 64 5.18 0.69 1.99
C SER A 64 4.41 0.49 0.68
N ALA A 65 3.08 0.45 0.74
CA ALA A 65 2.21 0.32 -0.42
C ALA A 65 2.31 1.54 -1.35
N PHE A 66 2.52 2.73 -0.81
CA PHE A 66 2.72 3.94 -1.60
C PHE A 66 3.86 3.79 -2.62
N PHE A 67 4.93 3.12 -2.23
CA PHE A 67 6.06 2.84 -3.12
C PHE A 67 5.82 1.58 -3.98
N ALA A 68 5.35 0.49 -3.38
CA ALA A 68 5.11 -0.76 -4.08
C ALA A 68 4.01 -1.59 -3.41
N LYS A 69 3.01 -2.05 -4.19
CA LYS A 69 1.92 -2.91 -3.71
C LYS A 69 2.43 -4.15 -2.98
N ALA A 70 3.43 -4.81 -3.57
CA ALA A 70 4.02 -6.01 -3.02
C ALA A 70 4.69 -5.74 -1.66
N ALA A 71 5.38 -4.59 -1.51
CA ALA A 71 5.97 -4.19 -0.25
C ALA A 71 4.89 -3.91 0.81
N GLY A 72 3.81 -3.22 0.46
CA GLY A 72 2.68 -2.98 1.35
C GLY A 72 2.01 -4.28 1.84
N ALA A 73 1.74 -5.20 0.92
CA ALA A 73 1.17 -6.50 1.25
C ALA A 73 2.11 -7.35 2.12
N ALA A 74 3.41 -7.37 1.81
CA ALA A 74 4.41 -8.08 2.60
C ALA A 74 4.54 -7.48 4.01
N THR A 75 4.53 -6.15 4.13
CA THR A 75 4.57 -5.46 5.44
C THR A 75 3.30 -5.77 6.26
N ALA A 76 2.12 -5.77 5.64
CA ALA A 76 0.88 -6.15 6.31
C ALA A 76 0.92 -7.62 6.81
N ALA A 77 1.47 -8.52 6.00
CA ALA A 77 1.66 -9.92 6.38
C ALA A 77 2.68 -10.07 7.53
N SER A 78 3.76 -9.30 7.53
CA SER A 78 4.74 -9.27 8.63
C SER A 78 4.11 -8.78 9.93
N LEU A 79 3.37 -7.66 9.90
CA LEU A 79 2.67 -7.13 11.06
C LEU A 79 1.67 -8.14 11.66
N TYR A 80 1.03 -8.94 10.82
CA TYR A 80 0.17 -10.03 11.26
C TYR A 80 0.97 -11.19 11.87
N ALA A 81 2.07 -11.60 11.24
CA ALA A 81 2.94 -12.67 11.74
C ALA A 81 3.58 -12.31 13.08
N ASP A 82 3.94 -11.04 13.28
CA ASP A 82 4.51 -10.51 14.52
C ASP A 82 3.45 -10.28 15.63
N GLY A 83 2.16 -10.52 15.32
CA GLY A 83 1.06 -10.36 16.26
C GLY A 83 0.71 -8.90 16.58
N ILE A 84 1.23 -7.94 15.81
CA ILE A 84 0.95 -6.51 15.97
C ILE A 84 -0.47 -6.17 15.52
N ILE A 85 -0.95 -6.85 14.47
CA ILE A 85 -2.33 -6.76 13.98
C ILE A 85 -3.00 -8.14 14.03
N ASN A 86 -4.30 -8.16 14.29
CA ASN A 86 -5.10 -9.38 14.27
C ASN A 86 -5.62 -9.70 12.84
N ALA A 87 -6.25 -10.86 12.65
CA ALA A 87 -6.76 -11.29 11.35
C ALA A 87 -7.82 -10.33 10.77
N ALA A 88 -8.70 -9.76 11.61
CA ALA A 88 -9.70 -8.79 11.16
C ALA A 88 -9.03 -7.50 10.68
N GLN A 89 -8.05 -7.00 11.42
CA GLN A 89 -7.27 -5.83 11.06
C GLN A 89 -6.45 -6.04 9.78
N ALA A 90 -5.84 -7.21 9.62
CA ALA A 90 -5.15 -7.59 8.39
C ALA A 90 -6.12 -7.62 7.20
N THR A 91 -7.36 -8.09 7.40
CA THR A 91 -8.40 -8.11 6.36
C THR A 91 -8.83 -6.71 5.95
N ILE A 92 -8.84 -5.74 6.86
CA ILE A 92 -9.13 -4.33 6.53
C ILE A 92 -7.95 -3.69 5.79
N LEU A 93 -6.73 -3.97 6.26
CA LEU A 93 -5.52 -3.34 5.76
C LEU A 93 -5.13 -3.81 4.36
N PHE A 94 -5.30 -5.10 4.06
CA PHE A 94 -4.84 -5.71 2.83
C PHE A 94 -5.44 -5.08 1.55
N PRO A 95 -6.78 -4.91 1.41
CA PRO A 95 -7.36 -4.21 0.27
C PRO A 95 -6.87 -2.78 0.13
N ALA A 96 -6.70 -2.07 1.25
CA ALA A 96 -6.19 -0.71 1.25
C ALA A 96 -4.76 -0.62 0.69
N THR A 97 -3.88 -1.58 1.02
CA THR A 97 -2.53 -1.64 0.44
C THR A 97 -2.55 -1.90 -1.07
N ILE A 98 -3.53 -2.67 -1.55
CA ILE A 98 -3.66 -2.97 -2.99
C ILE A 98 -4.23 -1.76 -3.75
N THR A 99 -5.25 -1.09 -3.23
CA THR A 99 -5.89 0.07 -3.88
C THR A 99 -4.98 1.30 -3.85
N MET A 100 -4.34 1.58 -2.72
CA MET A 100 -3.38 2.68 -2.58
C MET A 100 -2.09 2.44 -3.37
N GLY A 101 -1.76 1.17 -3.60
CA GLY A 101 -0.45 0.74 -4.07
C GLY A 101 -0.02 1.30 -5.40
N THR A 102 1.25 1.69 -5.45
CA THR A 102 1.96 2.30 -6.59
C THR A 102 1.37 3.62 -7.07
N LEU A 103 1.10 4.53 -6.16
CA LEU A 103 0.72 5.90 -6.51
C LEU A 103 1.70 6.48 -7.53
N VAL A 104 2.99 6.29 -7.31
CA VAL A 104 4.06 6.68 -8.24
C VAL A 104 3.96 5.89 -9.55
N GLY A 105 3.75 4.59 -9.50
CA GLY A 105 3.63 3.74 -10.70
C GLY A 105 2.33 3.99 -11.49
N HIS A 106 1.23 4.28 -10.82
CA HIS A 106 -0.04 4.66 -11.46
C HIS A 106 0.07 6.02 -12.13
N PHE A 107 0.69 6.99 -11.46
CA PHE A 107 0.94 8.30 -12.05
C PHE A 107 1.80 8.19 -13.30
N ALA A 108 2.92 7.47 -13.23
CA ALA A 108 3.79 7.30 -14.38
C ALA A 108 3.11 6.59 -15.56
N ARG A 109 2.37 5.51 -15.30
CA ARG A 109 1.75 4.73 -16.36
C ARG A 109 0.45 5.34 -16.90
N CYS A 110 -0.45 5.77 -16.03
CA CYS A 110 -1.77 6.22 -16.45
C CYS A 110 -1.76 7.71 -16.83
N VAL A 111 -1.07 8.54 -16.05
CA VAL A 111 -1.12 9.98 -16.23
C VAL A 111 -0.14 10.46 -17.30
N LEU A 112 1.14 10.04 -17.21
CA LEU A 112 2.16 10.47 -18.16
C LEU A 112 1.98 9.79 -19.53
N THR A 113 1.66 8.49 -19.54
CA THR A 113 1.52 7.74 -20.80
C THR A 113 0.23 8.09 -21.55
N ALA A 114 -0.86 8.37 -20.83
CA ALA A 114 -2.14 8.77 -21.44
C ALA A 114 -2.19 10.24 -21.88
N GLY A 115 -1.14 11.03 -21.60
CA GLY A 115 -1.09 12.44 -21.99
C GLY A 115 -2.21 13.30 -21.37
N THR A 116 -2.63 12.97 -20.15
CA THR A 116 -3.71 13.68 -19.46
C THR A 116 -3.32 15.11 -19.16
N ASN A 117 -4.32 16.03 -19.17
CA ASN A 117 -4.10 17.45 -18.94
C ASN A 117 -3.47 17.67 -17.54
N PRO A 118 -2.34 18.40 -17.45
CA PRO A 118 -1.62 18.67 -16.20
C PRO A 118 -2.49 19.23 -15.06
N LYS A 119 -3.56 19.94 -15.38
CA LYS A 119 -4.50 20.50 -14.40
C LYS A 119 -5.18 19.43 -13.53
N HIS A 120 -5.30 18.20 -14.04
CA HIS A 120 -5.96 17.09 -13.33
C HIS A 120 -4.99 16.14 -12.62
N HIS A 121 -3.67 16.32 -12.77
CA HIS A 121 -2.68 15.42 -12.20
C HIS A 121 -2.77 15.33 -10.66
N ALA A 122 -2.94 16.47 -9.98
CA ALA A 122 -3.09 16.48 -8.53
C ALA A 122 -4.34 15.72 -8.07
N PHE A 123 -5.45 15.88 -8.80
CA PHE A 123 -6.70 15.15 -8.50
C PHE A 123 -6.54 13.65 -8.71
N LEU A 124 -5.89 13.23 -9.80
CA LEU A 124 -5.62 11.82 -10.08
C LEU A 124 -4.69 11.16 -9.05
N LEU A 125 -3.81 11.94 -8.40
CA LEU A 125 -2.96 11.45 -7.31
C LEU A 125 -3.73 11.24 -6.00
N VAL A 126 -4.81 11.98 -5.77
CA VAL A 126 -5.63 11.86 -4.57
C VAL A 126 -6.59 10.66 -4.64
N ILE A 127 -7.02 10.26 -5.83
CA ILE A 127 -7.98 9.16 -6.03
C ILE A 127 -7.54 7.86 -5.33
N PRO A 128 -6.31 7.33 -5.49
CA PRO A 128 -5.90 6.09 -4.83
C PRO A 128 -5.92 6.17 -3.30
N ILE A 129 -5.71 7.36 -2.74
CA ILE A 129 -5.78 7.58 -1.28
C ILE A 129 -7.24 7.49 -0.83
N ILE A 130 -8.16 8.13 -1.55
CA ILE A 130 -9.59 8.04 -1.29
C ILE A 130 -10.07 6.60 -1.43
N ASP A 131 -9.65 5.89 -2.47
CA ASP A 131 -9.97 4.49 -2.71
C ASP A 131 -9.48 3.58 -1.58
N ALA A 132 -8.27 3.81 -1.06
CA ALA A 132 -7.75 3.06 0.07
C ALA A 132 -8.59 3.31 1.34
N LEU A 133 -8.92 4.55 1.64
CA LEU A 133 -9.78 4.89 2.77
C LEU A 133 -11.18 4.29 2.62
N LEU A 134 -11.77 4.37 1.43
CA LEU A 134 -13.08 3.81 1.14
C LEU A 134 -13.09 2.28 1.29
N SER A 135 -12.04 1.61 0.79
CA SER A 135 -11.90 0.16 0.92
C SER A 135 -11.83 -0.28 2.39
N MET A 136 -11.10 0.46 3.24
CA MET A 136 -11.06 0.19 4.68
C MET A 136 -12.44 0.33 5.34
N VAL A 137 -13.19 1.38 5.00
CA VAL A 137 -14.56 1.58 5.51
C VAL A 137 -15.47 0.43 5.09
N ILE A 138 -15.47 0.09 3.80
CA ILE A 138 -16.34 -0.97 3.25
C ILE A 138 -16.04 -2.31 3.95
N VAL A 139 -14.76 -2.70 4.04
CA VAL A 139 -14.37 -3.96 4.67
C VAL A 139 -14.72 -3.97 6.15
N ARG A 140 -14.52 -2.87 6.87
CA ARG A 140 -14.92 -2.74 8.27
C ARG A 140 -16.44 -2.91 8.46
N VAL A 141 -17.24 -2.31 7.58
CA VAL A 141 -18.71 -2.47 7.61
C VAL A 141 -19.08 -3.93 7.37
N ILE A 142 -18.46 -4.60 6.39
CA ILE A 142 -18.69 -6.02 6.11
C ILE A 142 -18.34 -6.88 7.34
N LEU A 143 -17.18 -6.66 7.97
CA LEU A 143 -16.77 -7.41 9.16
C LEU A 143 -17.74 -7.20 10.33
N ASN A 144 -18.22 -5.97 10.54
CA ASN A 144 -19.26 -5.69 11.54
C ASN A 144 -20.55 -6.45 11.27
N PHE A 145 -20.99 -6.54 10.01
CA PHE A 145 -22.18 -7.35 9.64
C PHE A 145 -21.95 -8.85 9.86
N MET A 146 -20.73 -9.33 9.74
CA MET A 146 -20.35 -10.70 10.03
C MET A 146 -20.17 -10.98 11.54
N GLY A 147 -20.33 -9.98 12.40
CA GLY A 147 -20.17 -10.11 13.85
C GLY A 147 -18.70 -10.20 14.31
N ILE A 148 -17.76 -9.83 13.45
CA ILE A 148 -16.32 -9.82 13.75
C ILE A 148 -15.96 -8.41 14.20
N SER A 149 -15.74 -8.23 15.49
CA SER A 149 -15.26 -6.95 16.06
C SER A 149 -13.74 -6.81 15.87
N CYS A 150 -13.29 -5.62 15.48
CA CYS A 150 -11.88 -5.25 15.38
C CYS A 150 -11.41 -4.57 16.67
#